data_eb52f6f875ca78587a2fd20f6eef5325
#
_entry.id   eb52f6f875ca78587a2fd20f6eef5325
#
_cell.length_a   1.000
_cell.length_b   1.000
_cell.length_c   1.000
_cell.angle_alpha   90.00
_cell.angle_beta   90.00
_cell.angle_gamma   90.00
#
_symmetry.space_group_name_H-M   'P 1'
#
loop_
_entity.id
_entity.type
_entity.pdbx_description
1 polymer ?
#
loop_
_entity_poly.entity_id
_entity_poly.type
_entity_poly.pdbx_seq_one_letter_code
_entity_poly.pdbx_strand_id
1 'polypeptide(L)'
;MKRHFERQADYCSAFGADLTARLLRQLCNCTCASSALGQRIFNWPGDPAPEADNLPLRLAGGLHALLLSKKARELAPIYRKGAIADANMQTLLQAVLQRHDAELIAFIENAPQTNEVRRAAEIIAAAHWPKAYNGCDLIASELGASAGLNLLFDKFHLALGDGYGPQNSPAAKVQCY
;
A
#
# COMPACT_ATOMS: atom_id res chain seq x y z
N MET A 1 -0.15 21.73 0.87
CA MET A 1 0.26 20.43 0.30
C MET A 1 1.45 19.83 1.06
N LYS A 2 2.59 20.51 1.15
CA LYS A 2 3.82 19.99 1.80
C LYS A 2 3.57 19.34 3.17
N ARG A 3 2.82 19.99 4.06
CA ARG A 3 2.47 19.48 5.40
C ARG A 3 1.76 18.11 5.38
N HIS A 4 0.95 17.83 4.36
CA HIS A 4 0.23 16.54 4.28
C HIS A 4 1.18 15.40 3.92
N PHE A 5 2.18 15.64 3.05
CA PHE A 5 3.21 14.66 2.75
C PHE A 5 4.11 14.37 3.95
N GLU A 6 4.55 15.41 4.66
CA GLU A 6 5.37 15.27 5.87
C GLU A 6 4.61 14.49 6.95
N ARG A 7 3.35 14.86 7.22
CA ARG A 7 2.52 14.18 8.20
C ARG A 7 2.28 12.71 7.88
N GLN A 8 2.00 12.39 6.60
CA GLN A 8 1.87 10.99 6.17
C GLN A 8 3.21 10.24 6.30
N ALA A 9 4.32 10.88 6.00
CA ALA A 9 5.64 10.29 6.18
C ALA A 9 5.92 9.97 7.67
N ASP A 10 5.52 10.86 8.58
CA ASP A 10 5.69 10.64 10.02
C ASP A 10 4.83 9.47 10.50
N TYR A 11 3.58 9.33 10.03
CA TYR A 11 2.75 8.16 10.30
C TYR A 11 3.42 6.87 9.78
N CYS A 12 3.92 6.89 8.55
CA CYS A 12 4.62 5.73 8.00
C CYS A 12 5.85 5.34 8.84
N SER A 13 6.64 6.32 9.30
CA SER A 13 7.78 6.05 10.19
C SER A 13 7.34 5.46 11.54
N ALA A 14 6.29 6.00 12.14
CA ALA A 14 5.77 5.51 13.42
C ALA A 14 5.30 4.04 13.36
N PHE A 15 4.86 3.59 12.19
CA PHE A 15 4.47 2.20 11.94
C PHE A 15 5.57 1.34 11.30
N GLY A 16 6.83 1.81 11.29
CA GLY A 16 7.97 1.05 10.77
C GLY A 16 8.05 0.97 9.24
N ALA A 17 7.27 1.79 8.51
CA ALA A 17 7.29 1.86 7.05
C ALA A 17 8.29 2.93 6.54
N ASP A 18 9.55 2.83 6.96
CA ASP A 18 10.60 3.83 6.73
C ASP A 18 10.85 4.12 5.24
N LEU A 19 10.75 3.10 4.39
CA LEU A 19 10.92 3.28 2.96
C LEU A 19 9.82 4.17 2.38
N THR A 20 8.56 3.94 2.77
CA THR A 20 7.42 4.76 2.34
C THR A 20 7.56 6.18 2.88
N ALA A 21 7.96 6.34 4.14
CA ALA A 21 8.19 7.65 4.75
C ALA A 21 9.26 8.44 3.98
N ARG A 22 10.37 7.78 3.64
CA ARG A 22 11.44 8.36 2.84
C ARG A 22 10.94 8.77 1.45
N LEU A 23 10.21 7.91 0.76
CA LEU A 23 9.62 8.19 -0.55
C LEU A 23 8.72 9.43 -0.49
N LEU A 24 7.83 9.50 0.49
CA LEU A 24 6.90 10.63 0.65
C LEU A 24 7.60 11.97 0.88
N ARG A 25 8.67 11.99 1.68
CA ARG A 25 9.50 13.20 1.89
C ARG A 25 10.17 13.64 0.59
N GLN A 26 10.67 12.70 -0.22
CA GLN A 26 11.28 13.04 -1.51
C GLN A 26 10.23 13.51 -2.53
N LEU A 27 9.06 12.88 -2.59
CA LEU A 27 7.97 13.30 -3.48
C LEU A 27 7.51 14.73 -3.21
N CYS A 28 7.47 15.12 -1.93
CA CYS A 28 7.15 16.49 -1.56
C CYS A 28 8.08 17.52 -2.21
N ASN A 29 9.36 17.19 -2.36
CA ASN A 29 10.37 18.06 -2.96
C ASN A 29 10.40 17.98 -4.49
N CYS A 30 9.93 16.86 -5.06
CA CYS A 30 9.97 16.61 -6.51
C CYS A 30 8.72 17.09 -7.25
N THR A 31 7.60 17.31 -6.56
CA THR A 31 6.35 17.74 -7.18
C THR A 31 6.45 19.20 -7.61
N CYS A 32 6.50 19.44 -8.91
CA CYS A 32 6.61 20.76 -9.49
C CYS A 32 5.23 21.35 -9.74
N ALA A 33 4.95 22.54 -9.19
CA ALA A 33 3.65 23.21 -9.36
C ALA A 33 3.34 23.60 -10.83
N SER A 34 4.33 23.64 -11.71
CA SER A 34 4.14 23.95 -13.13
C SER A 34 3.79 22.72 -14.00
N SER A 35 3.94 21.49 -13.50
CA SER A 35 3.50 20.28 -14.19
C SER A 35 1.99 20.09 -14.06
N ALA A 36 1.35 19.37 -14.99
CA ALA A 36 -0.07 19.09 -14.89
C ALA A 36 -0.41 18.26 -13.64
N LEU A 37 0.40 17.26 -13.30
CA LEU A 37 0.30 16.51 -12.05
C LEU A 37 0.44 17.41 -10.82
N GLY A 38 1.43 18.31 -10.82
CA GLY A 38 1.61 19.28 -9.74
C GLY A 38 0.40 20.18 -9.58
N GLN A 39 -0.11 20.76 -10.68
CA GLN A 39 -1.34 21.57 -10.66
C GLN A 39 -2.53 20.77 -10.11
N ARG A 40 -2.70 19.51 -10.53
CA ARG A 40 -3.77 18.65 -10.01
C ARG A 40 -3.64 18.39 -8.51
N ILE A 41 -2.42 18.13 -8.03
CA ILE A 41 -2.11 17.91 -6.61
C ILE A 41 -2.35 19.19 -5.78
N PHE A 42 -1.82 20.32 -6.23
CA PHE A 42 -1.96 21.59 -5.48
C PHE A 42 -3.38 22.14 -5.46
N ASN A 43 -4.18 21.86 -6.50
CA ASN A 43 -5.59 22.23 -6.61
C ASN A 43 -6.53 21.05 -6.32
N TRP A 44 -6.11 20.13 -5.47
CA TRP A 44 -6.94 18.99 -5.09
C TRP A 44 -8.29 19.46 -4.53
N PRO A 45 -9.43 18.96 -5.06
CA PRO A 45 -10.76 19.49 -4.71
C PRO A 45 -11.26 19.03 -3.34
N GLY A 46 -10.68 17.95 -2.78
CA GLY A 46 -11.02 17.41 -1.48
C GLY A 46 -10.02 17.79 -0.39
N ASP A 47 -10.05 17.05 0.69
CA ASP A 47 -9.05 17.16 1.76
C ASP A 47 -7.89 16.17 1.50
N PRO A 48 -6.67 16.66 1.12
CA PRO A 48 -5.54 15.78 0.83
C PRO A 48 -4.93 15.11 2.07
N ALA A 49 -5.49 15.34 3.26
CA ALA A 49 -4.96 14.84 4.52
C ALA A 49 -4.92 13.31 4.58
N PRO A 50 -4.01 12.74 5.39
CA PRO A 50 -3.90 11.30 5.60
C PRO A 50 -5.19 10.62 6.06
N GLU A 51 -5.99 11.31 6.86
CA GLU A 51 -7.24 10.81 7.42
C GLU A 51 -8.46 10.97 6.50
N ALA A 52 -8.27 11.70 5.39
CA ALA A 52 -9.32 11.98 4.41
C ALA A 52 -9.00 11.30 3.07
N ASP A 53 -8.67 12.08 2.02
CA ASP A 53 -8.40 11.52 0.70
C ASP A 53 -7.04 10.81 0.59
N ASN A 54 -6.15 11.04 1.53
CA ASN A 54 -4.80 10.46 1.61
C ASN A 54 -4.02 10.59 0.29
N LEU A 55 -4.01 11.80 -0.27
CA LEU A 55 -3.38 12.10 -1.55
C LEU A 55 -1.88 11.71 -1.61
N PRO A 56 -1.08 11.85 -0.53
CA PRO A 56 0.30 11.39 -0.53
C PRO A 56 0.45 9.89 -0.82
N LEU A 57 -0.39 9.03 -0.21
CA LEU A 57 -0.34 7.59 -0.49
C LEU A 57 -0.93 7.22 -1.84
N ARG A 58 -1.90 7.97 -2.37
CA ARG A 58 -2.37 7.79 -3.76
C ARG A 58 -1.22 7.98 -4.74
N LEU A 59 -0.43 9.04 -4.58
CA LEU A 59 0.72 9.30 -5.45
C LEU A 59 1.81 8.23 -5.29
N ALA A 60 2.16 7.85 -4.06
CA ALA A 60 3.12 6.78 -3.81
C ALA A 60 2.65 5.43 -4.39
N GLY A 61 1.35 5.13 -4.28
CA GLY A 61 0.72 3.96 -4.88
C GLY A 61 0.80 3.96 -6.41
N GLY A 62 0.58 5.12 -7.04
CA GLY A 62 0.72 5.29 -8.49
C GLY A 62 2.13 4.97 -8.99
N LEU A 63 3.16 5.44 -8.30
CA LEU A 63 4.55 5.10 -8.61
C LEU A 63 4.83 3.60 -8.46
N HIS A 64 4.31 2.97 -7.42
CA HIS A 64 4.45 1.54 -7.23
C HIS A 64 3.70 0.75 -8.32
N ALA A 65 2.53 1.21 -8.73
CA ALA A 65 1.78 0.61 -9.85
C ALA A 65 2.54 0.70 -11.19
N LEU A 66 3.22 1.83 -11.46
CA LEU A 66 4.09 1.97 -12.63
C LEU A 66 5.26 0.97 -12.61
N LEU A 67 5.86 0.73 -11.44
CA LEU A 67 6.90 -0.29 -11.29
C LEU A 67 6.35 -1.70 -11.53
N LEU A 68 5.25 -2.06 -10.87
CA LEU A 68 4.65 -3.40 -10.98
C LEU A 68 4.16 -3.71 -12.40
N SER A 69 3.60 -2.73 -13.08
CA SER A 69 3.18 -2.84 -14.50
C SER A 69 4.36 -2.79 -15.48
N LYS A 70 5.59 -2.67 -14.97
CA LYS A 70 6.84 -2.61 -15.74
C LYS A 70 6.98 -1.37 -16.65
N LYS A 71 6.13 -0.35 -16.46
CA LYS A 71 6.18 0.92 -17.21
C LYS A 71 7.34 1.82 -16.77
N ALA A 72 7.71 1.77 -15.48
CA ALA A 72 8.84 2.52 -14.92
C ALA A 72 9.75 1.60 -14.07
N ARG A 73 10.45 0.66 -14.74
CA ARG A 73 11.35 -0.31 -14.09
C ARG A 73 12.52 0.34 -13.37
N GLU A 74 12.92 1.52 -13.79
CA GLU A 74 13.96 2.35 -13.16
C GLU A 74 13.62 2.73 -11.71
N LEU A 75 12.35 2.65 -11.29
CA LEU A 75 11.95 2.85 -9.90
C LEU A 75 12.40 1.73 -8.95
N ALA A 76 12.80 0.56 -9.47
CA ALA A 76 13.15 -0.60 -8.64
C ALA A 76 14.18 -0.30 -7.52
N PRO A 77 15.23 0.53 -7.71
CA PRO A 77 16.17 0.86 -6.64
C PRO A 77 15.54 1.60 -5.46
N ILE A 78 14.45 2.35 -5.66
CA ILE A 78 13.74 3.07 -4.60
C ILE A 78 13.15 2.08 -3.59
N TYR A 79 12.65 0.93 -4.06
CA TYR A 79 11.97 -0.08 -3.25
C TYR A 79 12.93 -1.13 -2.66
N ARG A 80 14.24 -0.94 -2.83
CA ARG A 80 15.28 -1.77 -2.22
C ARG A 80 16.00 -0.98 -1.12
N LYS A 81 16.05 -1.52 0.09
CA LYS A 81 16.71 -0.86 1.22
C LYS A 81 18.17 -0.55 0.88
N GLY A 82 18.55 0.72 1.01
CA GLY A 82 19.94 1.19 0.81
C GLY A 82 20.43 1.23 -0.65
N ALA A 83 19.58 0.94 -1.64
CA ALA A 83 20.02 0.83 -3.03
C ALA A 83 20.19 2.17 -3.77
N ILE A 84 19.70 3.28 -3.21
CA ILE A 84 19.75 4.60 -3.86
C ILE A 84 19.96 5.72 -2.85
N ALA A 85 20.85 6.67 -3.14
CA ALA A 85 21.02 7.90 -2.38
C ALA A 85 19.89 8.91 -2.65
N ASP A 86 19.60 9.81 -1.70
CA ASP A 86 18.47 10.75 -1.79
C ASP A 86 18.54 11.67 -3.00
N ALA A 87 19.73 12.19 -3.35
CA ALA A 87 19.88 13.05 -4.52
C ALA A 87 19.54 12.30 -5.84
N ASN A 88 19.99 11.05 -5.97
CA ASN A 88 19.69 10.23 -7.13
C ASN A 88 18.20 9.85 -7.17
N MET A 89 17.60 9.62 -6.00
CA MET A 89 16.16 9.35 -5.87
C MET A 89 15.33 10.55 -6.32
N GLN A 90 15.69 11.76 -5.95
CA GLN A 90 15.02 12.98 -6.41
C GLN A 90 15.05 13.14 -7.92
N THR A 91 16.24 13.00 -8.52
CA THR A 91 16.41 13.09 -9.98
C THR A 91 15.56 12.05 -10.70
N LEU A 92 15.55 10.81 -10.20
CA LEU A 92 14.77 9.73 -10.75
C LEU A 92 13.26 9.99 -10.64
N LEU A 93 12.80 10.42 -9.47
CA LEU A 93 11.39 10.74 -9.23
C LEU A 93 10.92 11.88 -10.13
N GLN A 94 11.70 12.94 -10.27
CA GLN A 94 11.35 14.06 -11.17
C GLN A 94 11.17 13.59 -12.61
N ALA A 95 12.09 12.77 -13.12
CA ALA A 95 11.99 12.23 -14.48
C ALA A 95 10.76 11.33 -14.67
N VAL A 96 10.44 10.48 -13.70
CA VAL A 96 9.29 9.58 -13.77
C VAL A 96 7.98 10.35 -13.63
N LEU A 97 7.88 11.29 -12.69
CA LEU A 97 6.70 12.13 -12.51
C LEU A 97 6.37 12.91 -13.79
N GLN A 98 7.39 13.44 -14.46
CA GLN A 98 7.22 14.18 -15.72
C GLN A 98 6.79 13.25 -16.87
N ARG A 99 7.40 12.07 -16.99
CA ARG A 99 7.13 11.12 -18.07
C ARG A 99 5.75 10.49 -17.97
N HIS A 100 5.28 10.22 -16.76
CA HIS A 100 4.03 9.51 -16.47
C HIS A 100 2.96 10.42 -15.86
N ASP A 101 3.01 11.70 -16.16
CA ASP A 101 2.15 12.75 -15.61
C ASP A 101 0.66 12.39 -15.74
N ALA A 102 0.19 12.10 -16.95
CA ALA A 102 -1.20 11.76 -17.22
C ALA A 102 -1.66 10.46 -16.53
N GLU A 103 -0.80 9.43 -16.49
CA GLU A 103 -1.12 8.16 -15.82
C GLU A 103 -1.24 8.34 -14.32
N LEU A 104 -0.36 9.15 -13.72
CA LEU A 104 -0.38 9.43 -12.29
C LEU A 104 -1.58 10.30 -11.91
N ILE A 105 -1.98 11.26 -12.75
CA ILE A 105 -3.22 12.02 -12.57
C ILE A 105 -4.41 11.07 -12.52
N ALA A 106 -4.54 10.19 -13.50
CA ALA A 106 -5.64 9.21 -13.53
C ALA A 106 -5.62 8.27 -12.31
N PHE A 107 -4.43 7.90 -11.83
CA PHE A 107 -4.28 7.00 -10.69
C PHE A 107 -4.71 7.65 -9.37
N ILE A 108 -4.31 8.90 -9.11
CA ILE A 108 -4.62 9.59 -7.84
C ILE A 108 -6.11 9.91 -7.67
N GLU A 109 -6.92 9.87 -8.74
CA GLU A 109 -8.39 10.01 -8.64
C GLU A 109 -9.03 8.85 -7.87
N ASN A 110 -8.38 7.69 -7.83
CA ASN A 110 -8.90 6.52 -7.13
C ASN A 110 -8.48 6.51 -5.67
N ALA A 111 -9.41 6.20 -4.77
CA ALA A 111 -9.09 6.02 -3.36
C ALA A 111 -8.12 4.85 -3.16
N PRO A 112 -7.17 4.96 -2.21
CA PRO A 112 -6.28 3.84 -1.91
C PRO A 112 -7.11 2.67 -1.39
N GLN A 113 -6.79 1.47 -1.90
CA GLN A 113 -7.41 0.23 -1.47
C GLN A 113 -6.58 -0.38 -0.35
N THR A 114 -7.20 -0.68 0.79
CA THR A 114 -6.56 -1.34 1.92
C THR A 114 -7.03 -2.78 2.02
N ASN A 115 -6.17 -3.73 1.62
CA ASN A 115 -6.35 -5.15 1.92
C ASN A 115 -5.30 -5.54 2.96
N GLU A 116 -5.63 -5.38 4.23
CA GLU A 116 -4.77 -5.84 5.33
C GLU A 116 -4.99 -7.34 5.55
N VAL A 117 -4.14 -8.14 4.92
CA VAL A 117 -4.23 -9.62 4.93
C VAL A 117 -4.05 -10.19 6.34
N ARG A 118 -3.38 -9.47 7.26
CA ARG A 118 -3.24 -9.91 8.65
C ARG A 118 -4.57 -10.08 9.38
N ARG A 119 -5.61 -9.36 8.96
CA ARG A 119 -6.98 -9.57 9.48
C ARG A 119 -7.49 -10.98 9.25
N ALA A 120 -6.98 -11.67 8.24
CA ALA A 120 -7.27 -13.09 8.02
C ALA A 120 -6.84 -13.99 9.21
N ALA A 121 -5.87 -13.58 10.02
CA ALA A 121 -5.45 -14.33 11.20
C ALA A 121 -6.60 -14.52 12.19
N GLU A 122 -7.34 -13.47 12.46
CA GLU A 122 -8.50 -13.50 13.36
C GLU A 122 -9.63 -14.35 12.77
N ILE A 123 -9.86 -14.22 11.45
CA ILE A 123 -10.87 -15.00 10.73
C ILE A 123 -10.52 -16.48 10.74
N ILE A 124 -9.26 -16.86 10.50
CA ILE A 124 -8.79 -18.25 10.54
C ILE A 124 -9.01 -18.84 11.93
N ALA A 125 -8.59 -18.14 12.99
CA ALA A 125 -8.76 -18.59 14.35
C ALA A 125 -10.25 -18.75 14.72
N ALA A 126 -11.08 -17.76 14.38
CA ALA A 126 -12.52 -17.78 14.62
C ALA A 126 -13.24 -18.89 13.84
N ALA A 127 -12.86 -19.15 12.59
CA ALA A 127 -13.45 -20.19 11.75
C ALA A 127 -13.06 -21.59 12.20
N HIS A 128 -11.87 -21.76 12.77
CA HIS A 128 -11.39 -23.06 13.24
C HIS A 128 -12.17 -23.57 14.44
N TRP A 129 -12.59 -22.69 15.32
CA TRP A 129 -13.30 -23.06 16.55
C TRP A 129 -14.67 -23.74 16.30
N PRO A 130 -15.64 -23.19 15.50
CA PRO A 130 -16.91 -23.86 15.23
C PRO A 130 -16.73 -25.20 14.50
N LYS A 131 -15.77 -25.27 13.57
CA LYS A 131 -15.48 -26.51 12.86
C LYS A 131 -14.95 -27.61 13.77
N ALA A 132 -14.05 -27.25 14.69
CA ALA A 132 -13.49 -28.19 15.65
C ALA A 132 -14.53 -28.73 16.66
N TYR A 133 -15.47 -27.89 17.11
CA TYR A 133 -16.44 -28.24 18.14
C TYR A 133 -17.78 -28.76 17.61
N ASN A 134 -18.24 -28.23 16.46
CA ASN A 134 -19.58 -28.56 15.95
C ASN A 134 -19.58 -29.24 14.58
N GLY A 135 -18.42 -29.35 13.92
CA GLY A 135 -18.33 -29.92 12.56
C GLY A 135 -19.05 -29.11 11.49
N CYS A 136 -19.40 -27.85 11.76
CA CYS A 136 -20.20 -27.03 10.86
C CYS A 136 -19.35 -26.46 9.71
N ASP A 137 -19.92 -26.45 8.51
CA ASP A 137 -19.40 -25.67 7.41
C ASP A 137 -19.72 -24.19 7.61
N LEU A 138 -18.79 -23.32 7.23
CA LEU A 138 -18.91 -21.88 7.38
C LEU A 138 -19.07 -21.21 6.03
N ILE A 139 -20.01 -20.27 5.96
CA ILE A 139 -20.14 -19.35 4.85
C ILE A 139 -19.66 -17.97 5.35
N ALA A 140 -18.58 -17.47 4.75
CA ALA A 140 -18.03 -16.17 5.09
C ALA A 140 -18.52 -15.10 4.12
N SER A 141 -18.89 -13.94 4.65
CA SER A 141 -19.22 -12.74 3.87
C SER A 141 -18.50 -11.54 4.46
N GLU A 142 -17.90 -10.70 3.62
CA GLU A 142 -17.17 -9.50 4.03
C GLU A 142 -17.79 -8.27 3.35
N LEU A 143 -18.28 -7.33 4.16
CA LEU A 143 -18.74 -6.03 3.68
C LEU A 143 -17.53 -5.11 3.46
N GLY A 144 -17.47 -4.46 2.29
CA GLY A 144 -16.31 -3.64 1.93
C GLY A 144 -15.04 -4.47 1.67
N ALA A 145 -15.20 -5.64 1.07
CA ALA A 145 -14.13 -6.63 0.86
C ALA A 145 -12.94 -6.13 0.03
N SER A 146 -13.03 -4.97 -0.65
CA SER A 146 -12.01 -4.47 -1.55
C SER A 146 -11.64 -5.52 -2.62
N ALA A 147 -10.42 -6.03 -2.68
CA ALA A 147 -10.05 -7.13 -3.58
C ALA A 147 -10.43 -8.53 -3.06
N GLY A 148 -11.11 -8.63 -1.92
CA GLY A 148 -11.59 -9.89 -1.35
C GLY A 148 -10.50 -10.81 -0.81
N LEU A 149 -9.30 -10.31 -0.55
CA LEU A 149 -8.18 -11.16 -0.12
C LEU A 149 -8.44 -11.85 1.22
N ASN A 150 -9.16 -11.20 2.15
CA ASN A 150 -9.51 -11.82 3.42
C ASN A 150 -10.53 -12.96 3.28
N LEU A 151 -11.36 -12.96 2.23
CA LEU A 151 -12.27 -14.07 1.93
C LEU A 151 -11.54 -15.34 1.50
N LEU A 152 -10.25 -15.23 1.15
CA LEU A 152 -9.39 -16.37 0.83
C LEU A 152 -8.67 -16.93 2.08
N PHE A 153 -9.18 -16.63 3.28
CA PHE A 153 -8.55 -17.02 4.54
C PHE A 153 -8.32 -18.54 4.65
N ASP A 154 -9.16 -19.35 4.02
CA ASP A 154 -9.03 -20.82 3.94
C ASP A 154 -7.78 -21.28 3.17
N LYS A 155 -7.18 -20.41 2.37
CA LYS A 155 -5.94 -20.65 1.62
C LYS A 155 -4.69 -20.20 2.38
N PHE A 156 -4.84 -19.48 3.49
CA PHE A 156 -3.73 -18.96 4.26
C PHE A 156 -3.34 -19.93 5.37
N HIS A 157 -2.07 -19.92 5.75
CA HIS A 157 -1.55 -20.60 6.92
C HIS A 157 -1.34 -19.60 8.04
N LEU A 158 -1.98 -19.80 9.17
CA LEU A 158 -1.76 -19.00 10.38
C LEU A 158 -0.65 -19.65 11.21
N ALA A 159 0.50 -18.97 11.33
CA ALA A 159 1.60 -19.41 12.20
C ALA A 159 1.38 -18.87 13.62
N LEU A 160 0.69 -19.63 14.45
CA LEU A 160 0.47 -19.37 15.87
C LEU A 160 0.58 -20.70 16.63
N GLY A 161 1.63 -20.88 17.42
CA GLY A 161 1.91 -22.18 18.04
C GLY A 161 2.08 -23.27 16.98
N ASP A 162 1.26 -24.31 17.03
CA ASP A 162 1.29 -25.44 16.08
C ASP A 162 0.78 -25.06 14.66
N GLY A 163 0.19 -23.87 14.50
CA GLY A 163 -0.34 -23.35 13.24
C GLY A 163 -1.73 -23.91 12.88
N TYR A 164 -2.43 -23.16 12.04
CA TYR A 164 -3.75 -23.50 11.52
C TYR A 164 -3.79 -23.30 10.00
N GLY A 165 -4.46 -24.19 9.29
CA GLY A 165 -4.61 -24.15 7.83
C GLY A 165 -3.60 -25.03 7.09
N PRO A 166 -3.63 -25.03 5.74
CA PRO A 166 -2.79 -25.89 4.93
C PRO A 166 -1.31 -25.50 5.05
N GLN A 167 -0.50 -26.42 5.62
CA GLN A 167 0.93 -26.18 5.89
C GLN A 167 1.77 -25.93 4.63
N ASN A 168 1.35 -26.45 3.50
CA ASN A 168 2.04 -26.34 2.20
C ASN A 168 1.37 -25.34 1.24
N SER A 169 0.53 -24.46 1.75
CA SER A 169 -0.10 -23.44 0.90
C SER A 169 0.98 -22.53 0.28
N PRO A 170 0.99 -22.32 -1.04
CA PRO A 170 1.80 -21.29 -1.66
C PRO A 170 1.30 -19.88 -1.31
N ALA A 171 0.13 -19.77 -0.69
CA ALA A 171 -0.43 -18.52 -0.21
C ALA A 171 0.31 -18.01 1.05
N ALA A 172 0.29 -16.73 1.25
CA ALA A 172 1.04 -16.02 2.29
C ALA A 172 0.87 -16.66 3.68
N LYS A 173 1.99 -16.91 4.36
CA LYS A 173 1.99 -17.17 5.79
C LYS A 173 1.60 -15.89 6.51
N VAL A 174 0.49 -15.91 7.22
CA VAL A 174 0.11 -14.82 8.13
C VAL A 174 0.79 -15.10 9.46
N GLN A 175 1.78 -14.31 9.81
CA GLN A 175 2.52 -14.45 11.07
C GLN A 175 2.07 -13.34 12.03
N CYS A 176 1.49 -13.71 13.16
CA CYS A 176 1.24 -12.82 14.28
C CYS A 176 2.45 -12.84 15.21
N TYR A 177 2.95 -11.65 15.57
CA TYR A 177 3.99 -11.43 16.59
C TYR A 177 3.32 -11.01 17.88
#